data_1c8499cfaac4dfb266e9fe027d8fc7c7
#
_entry.id   1c8499cfaac4dfb266e9fe027d8fc7c7
#
_cell.length_a   1.000
_cell.length_b   1.000
_cell.length_c   1.000
_cell.angle_alpha   90.00
_cell.angle_beta   90.00
_cell.angle_gamma   90.00
#
_symmetry.space_group_name_H-M   'P 1'
#
loop_
_entity.id
_entity.type
_entity.pdbx_description
1 polymer ?
#
loop_
_entity_poly.entity_id
_entity_poly.type
_entity_poly.pdbx_seq_one_letter_code
_entity_poly.pdbx_strand_id
1 'polypeptide(L)'
;MNKQDIQLLYKYNHWANKRILNAASNLTHEQFLAPASFPHRELRGTLTHALFAEWLWRSRLQGKSPTHHFKPEDFPTFDSLRSRWREEEKAMNSFVQGLTEEKLSSIIQYKTTKGVVMENVFWQVMAHLFNHGTQHRSEAAAVLTELGQSPGDIDLIVFLREQTECITKS
;
A
#
# COMPACT_ATOMS: atom_id res chain seq x y z
N MET A 1 -1.72 3.66 19.33
CA MET A 1 -0.48 3.64 18.54
C MET A 1 0.10 5.04 18.55
N ASN A 2 1.39 5.13 18.85
CA ASN A 2 2.14 6.39 18.82
C ASN A 2 2.74 6.66 17.43
N LYS A 3 3.37 7.82 17.25
CA LYS A 3 4.00 8.22 15.97
C LYS A 3 5.07 7.24 15.50
N GLN A 4 5.88 6.73 16.44
CA GLN A 4 6.98 5.81 16.11
C GLN A 4 6.44 4.47 15.60
N ASP A 5 5.34 3.96 16.21
CA ASP A 5 4.66 2.75 15.76
C ASP A 5 4.15 2.91 14.32
N ILE A 6 3.50 4.05 14.03
CA ILE A 6 2.99 4.35 12.68
C ILE A 6 4.14 4.46 11.68
N GLN A 7 5.23 5.13 12.04
CA GLN A 7 6.41 5.25 11.17
C GLN A 7 7.07 3.90 10.90
N LEU A 8 7.14 3.02 11.90
CA LEU A 8 7.67 1.66 11.74
C LEU A 8 6.81 0.84 10.78
N LEU A 9 5.50 0.82 10.99
CA LEU A 9 4.56 0.09 10.14
C LEU A 9 4.55 0.63 8.71
N TYR A 10 4.74 1.94 8.54
CA TYR A 10 4.84 2.51 7.21
C TYR A 10 6.16 2.12 6.51
N LYS A 11 7.28 2.09 7.23
CA LYS A 11 8.55 1.56 6.69
C LYS A 11 8.43 0.10 6.26
N TYR A 12 7.75 -0.71 7.08
CA TYR A 12 7.44 -2.10 6.71
C TYR A 12 6.56 -2.16 5.46
N ASN A 13 5.47 -1.37 5.39
CA ASN A 13 4.57 -1.34 4.22
C ASN A 13 5.34 -1.01 2.94
N HIS A 14 6.22 -0.01 2.98
CA HIS A 14 7.09 0.36 1.87
C HIS A 14 8.05 -0.77 1.47
N TRP A 15 8.73 -1.40 2.44
CA TRP A 15 9.62 -2.52 2.21
C TRP A 15 8.90 -3.70 1.54
N ALA A 16 7.72 -4.07 2.04
CA ALA A 16 6.93 -5.15 1.48
C ALA A 16 6.38 -4.82 0.08
N ASN A 17 5.89 -3.60 -0.14
CA ASN A 17 5.47 -3.12 -1.46
C ASN A 17 6.63 -3.18 -2.48
N LYS A 18 7.85 -2.80 -2.06
CA LYS A 18 9.03 -2.86 -2.92
C LYS A 18 9.34 -4.30 -3.36
N ARG A 19 9.22 -5.30 -2.48
CA ARG A 19 9.41 -6.72 -2.82
C ARG A 19 8.38 -7.18 -3.87
N ILE A 20 7.10 -6.86 -3.66
CA ILE A 20 6.02 -7.16 -4.62
C ILE A 20 6.29 -6.50 -5.98
N LEU A 21 6.60 -5.20 -6.00
CA LEU A 21 6.83 -4.46 -7.24
C LEU A 21 8.11 -4.92 -7.98
N ASN A 22 9.14 -5.33 -7.24
CA ASN A 22 10.33 -5.88 -7.85
C ASN A 22 10.05 -7.26 -8.49
N ALA A 23 9.32 -8.13 -7.83
CA ALA A 23 8.88 -9.39 -8.41
C ALA A 23 8.00 -9.17 -9.66
N ALA A 24 7.05 -8.25 -9.59
CA ALA A 24 6.18 -7.90 -10.72
C ALA A 24 6.95 -7.30 -11.91
N SER A 25 8.10 -6.66 -11.69
CA SER A 25 8.92 -6.10 -12.77
C SER A 25 9.58 -7.14 -13.69
N ASN A 26 9.59 -8.40 -13.29
CA ASN A 26 10.14 -9.50 -14.09
C ASN A 26 9.08 -10.17 -14.99
N LEU A 27 7.82 -9.75 -14.89
CA LEU A 27 6.74 -10.30 -15.70
C LEU A 27 6.75 -9.74 -17.12
N THR A 28 6.30 -10.56 -18.07
CA THR A 28 5.93 -10.03 -19.39
C THR A 28 4.65 -9.20 -19.29
N HIS A 29 4.37 -8.43 -20.34
CA HIS A 29 3.14 -7.64 -20.41
C HIS A 29 1.89 -8.53 -20.34
N GLU A 30 1.90 -9.68 -21.04
CA GLU A 30 0.79 -10.64 -21.03
C GLU A 30 0.58 -11.22 -19.63
N GLN A 31 1.64 -11.58 -18.91
CA GLN A 31 1.56 -12.09 -17.54
C GLN A 31 1.00 -11.04 -16.57
N PHE A 32 1.38 -9.77 -16.73
CA PHE A 32 0.85 -8.68 -15.90
C PHE A 32 -0.67 -8.49 -16.08
N LEU A 33 -1.20 -8.79 -17.25
CA LEU A 33 -2.62 -8.69 -17.62
C LEU A 33 -3.36 -10.04 -17.51
N ALA A 34 -2.66 -11.14 -17.20
CA ALA A 34 -3.25 -12.46 -17.17
C ALA A 34 -4.38 -12.56 -16.12
N PRO A 35 -5.52 -13.19 -16.48
CA PRO A 35 -6.61 -13.39 -15.53
C PRO A 35 -6.16 -14.20 -14.31
N ALA A 36 -6.62 -13.79 -13.13
CA ALA A 36 -6.39 -14.48 -11.86
C ALA A 36 -7.70 -14.71 -11.12
N SER A 37 -7.73 -15.73 -10.27
CA SER A 37 -8.94 -16.13 -9.50
C SER A 37 -9.25 -15.23 -8.30
N PHE A 38 -8.61 -14.07 -8.21
CA PHE A 38 -8.79 -13.11 -7.11
C PHE A 38 -9.84 -12.05 -7.43
N PRO A 39 -10.38 -11.33 -6.41
CA PRO A 39 -11.46 -10.36 -6.58
C PRO A 39 -11.18 -9.29 -7.65
N HIS A 40 -9.92 -8.93 -7.87
CA HIS A 40 -9.50 -7.93 -8.85
C HIS A 40 -9.15 -8.51 -10.22
N ARG A 41 -9.41 -9.81 -10.45
CA ARG A 41 -9.33 -10.53 -11.72
C ARG A 41 -7.95 -10.65 -12.37
N GLU A 42 -6.97 -9.84 -12.02
CA GLU A 42 -5.60 -9.80 -12.57
C GLU A 42 -4.64 -9.12 -11.60
N LEU A 43 -3.34 -9.37 -11.73
CA LEU A 43 -2.31 -8.73 -10.90
C LEU A 43 -2.37 -7.20 -11.01
N ARG A 44 -2.54 -6.67 -12.23
CA ARG A 44 -2.72 -5.23 -12.47
C ARG A 44 -3.86 -4.66 -11.62
N GLY A 45 -5.01 -5.32 -11.60
CA GLY A 45 -6.17 -4.90 -10.81
C GLY A 45 -5.89 -4.88 -9.32
N THR A 46 -5.25 -5.93 -8.78
CA THR A 46 -4.87 -6.02 -7.36
C THR A 46 -3.90 -4.90 -6.96
N LEU A 47 -2.86 -4.67 -7.77
CA LEU A 47 -1.89 -3.61 -7.50
C LEU A 47 -2.49 -2.21 -7.66
N THR A 48 -3.36 -2.00 -8.65
CA THR A 48 -4.09 -0.74 -8.84
C THR A 48 -4.98 -0.44 -7.63
N HIS A 49 -5.67 -1.46 -7.11
CA HIS A 49 -6.53 -1.29 -5.93
C HIS A 49 -5.74 -0.96 -4.67
N ALA A 50 -4.61 -1.63 -4.44
CA ALA A 50 -3.74 -1.34 -3.31
C ALA A 50 -3.19 0.11 -3.38
N LEU A 51 -2.71 0.54 -4.54
CA LEU A 51 -2.26 1.91 -4.80
C LEU A 51 -3.38 2.93 -4.59
N PHE A 52 -4.57 2.65 -5.14
CA PHE A 52 -5.74 3.50 -4.96
C PHE A 52 -6.12 3.66 -3.48
N ALA A 53 -6.09 2.58 -2.71
CA ALA A 53 -6.41 2.62 -1.29
C ALA A 53 -5.41 3.50 -0.50
N GLU A 54 -4.10 3.39 -0.76
CA GLU A 54 -3.10 4.26 -0.13
C GLU A 54 -3.36 5.74 -0.44
N TRP A 55 -3.56 6.09 -1.71
CA TRP A 55 -3.85 7.45 -2.15
C TRP A 55 -5.16 7.99 -1.56
N LEU A 56 -6.23 7.19 -1.59
CA LEU A 56 -7.55 7.59 -1.09
C LEU A 56 -7.52 7.89 0.41
N TRP A 57 -6.94 6.98 1.18
CA TRP A 57 -6.89 7.13 2.63
C TRP A 57 -5.95 8.26 3.07
N ARG A 58 -4.79 8.41 2.42
CA ARG A 58 -3.94 9.59 2.66
C ARG A 58 -4.70 10.88 2.36
N SER A 59 -5.43 10.94 1.26
CA SER A 59 -6.25 12.11 0.91
C SER A 59 -7.30 12.41 1.98
N ARG A 60 -8.01 11.38 2.48
CA ARG A 60 -9.01 11.52 3.55
C ARG A 60 -8.37 11.99 4.86
N LEU A 61 -7.23 11.44 5.23
CA LEU A 61 -6.46 11.83 6.40
C LEU A 61 -5.95 13.29 6.31
N GLN A 62 -5.83 13.83 5.12
CA GLN A 62 -5.53 15.24 4.84
C GLN A 62 -6.78 16.13 4.72
N GLY A 63 -7.98 15.61 5.06
CA GLY A 63 -9.24 16.34 5.00
C GLY A 63 -9.86 16.44 3.61
N LYS A 64 -9.39 15.67 2.64
CA LYS A 64 -9.95 15.63 1.28
C LYS A 64 -10.81 14.37 1.14
N SER A 65 -11.89 14.45 0.38
CA SER A 65 -12.74 13.28 0.08
C SER A 65 -12.91 13.14 -1.44
N PRO A 66 -11.86 12.69 -2.15
CA PRO A 66 -11.92 12.59 -3.61
C PRO A 66 -12.95 11.54 -4.05
N THR A 67 -13.60 11.80 -5.19
CA THR A 67 -14.57 10.91 -5.82
C THR A 67 -13.98 10.13 -6.99
N HIS A 68 -12.78 10.51 -7.44
CA HIS A 68 -12.07 9.80 -8.51
C HIS A 68 -11.60 8.42 -8.03
N HIS A 69 -11.70 7.42 -8.89
CA HIS A 69 -11.20 6.06 -8.68
C HIS A 69 -10.14 5.74 -9.71
N PHE A 70 -9.04 5.12 -9.28
CA PHE A 70 -8.11 4.51 -10.23
C PHE A 70 -8.73 3.24 -10.80
N LYS A 71 -8.65 3.10 -12.10
CA LYS A 71 -9.07 1.90 -12.81
C LYS A 71 -7.82 1.16 -13.31
N PRO A 72 -7.86 -0.18 -13.44
CA PRO A 72 -6.73 -0.91 -14.01
C PRO A 72 -6.31 -0.38 -15.38
N GLU A 73 -7.27 0.09 -16.20
CA GLU A 73 -7.04 0.64 -17.53
C GLU A 73 -6.25 1.96 -17.53
N ASP A 74 -6.22 2.69 -16.42
CA ASP A 74 -5.38 3.90 -16.25
C ASP A 74 -3.88 3.55 -16.26
N PHE A 75 -3.56 2.26 -16.05
CA PHE A 75 -2.20 1.72 -16.02
C PHE A 75 -2.02 0.61 -17.05
N PRO A 76 -1.89 0.96 -18.35
CA PRO A 76 -1.77 -0.02 -19.42
C PRO A 76 -0.51 -0.87 -19.35
N THR A 77 0.54 -0.41 -18.65
CA THR A 77 1.79 -1.14 -18.46
C THR A 77 2.19 -1.14 -16.99
N PHE A 78 3.02 -2.12 -16.57
CA PHE A 78 3.59 -2.16 -15.24
C PHE A 78 4.40 -0.89 -14.91
N ASP A 79 5.14 -0.35 -15.87
CA ASP A 79 5.95 0.86 -15.65
C ASP A 79 5.09 2.10 -15.36
N SER A 80 3.92 2.23 -16.01
CA SER A 80 2.99 3.32 -15.72
C SER A 80 2.44 3.22 -14.29
N LEU A 81 2.07 2.03 -13.84
CA LEU A 81 1.62 1.77 -12.48
C LEU A 81 2.76 2.02 -11.46
N ARG A 82 3.95 1.50 -11.73
CA ARG A 82 5.13 1.67 -10.88
C ARG A 82 5.54 3.15 -10.73
N SER A 83 5.43 3.93 -11.80
CA SER A 83 5.70 5.37 -11.76
C SER A 83 4.74 6.08 -10.82
N ARG A 84 3.44 5.83 -10.97
CA ARG A 84 2.41 6.41 -10.10
C ARG A 84 2.55 5.95 -8.65
N TRP A 85 2.98 4.70 -8.43
CA TRP A 85 3.24 4.18 -7.09
C TRP A 85 4.37 4.93 -6.38
N ARG A 86 5.48 5.21 -7.10
CA ARG A 86 6.60 6.00 -6.56
C ARG A 86 6.20 7.42 -6.14
N GLU A 87 5.27 8.04 -6.87
CA GLU A 87 4.74 9.35 -6.50
C GLU A 87 3.95 9.28 -5.19
N GLU A 88 3.07 8.26 -5.07
CA GLU A 88 2.28 8.06 -3.87
C GLU A 88 3.15 7.74 -2.66
N GLU A 89 4.16 6.91 -2.85
CA GLU A 89 5.13 6.56 -1.82
C GLU A 89 5.86 7.79 -1.25
N LYS A 90 6.33 8.70 -2.13
CA LYS A 90 6.93 9.97 -1.70
C LYS A 90 5.93 10.83 -0.91
N ALA A 91 4.69 10.94 -1.41
CA ALA A 91 3.65 11.73 -0.77
C ALA A 91 3.25 11.16 0.59
N MET A 92 3.12 9.83 0.70
CA MET A 92 2.82 9.14 1.94
C MET A 92 3.97 9.25 2.94
N ASN A 93 5.23 9.09 2.50
CA ASN A 93 6.39 9.25 3.37
C ASN A 93 6.44 10.65 3.98
N SER A 94 6.28 11.70 3.17
CA SER A 94 6.22 13.08 3.66
C SER A 94 5.07 13.29 4.65
N PHE A 95 3.91 12.70 4.38
CA PHE A 95 2.75 12.77 5.24
C PHE A 95 3.00 12.11 6.60
N VAL A 96 3.55 10.89 6.62
CA VAL A 96 3.84 10.13 7.85
C VAL A 96 4.92 10.82 8.70
N GLN A 97 5.93 11.42 8.09
CA GLN A 97 6.96 12.18 8.81
C GLN A 97 6.39 13.41 9.51
N GLY A 98 5.39 14.07 8.91
CA GLY A 98 4.71 15.25 9.47
C GLY A 98 3.67 14.97 10.56
N LEU A 99 3.37 13.71 10.91
CA LEU A 99 2.38 13.37 11.92
C LEU A 99 2.83 13.78 13.33
N THR A 100 1.86 14.14 14.17
CA THR A 100 2.03 14.42 15.61
C THR A 100 1.17 13.49 16.44
N GLU A 101 1.50 13.31 17.72
CA GLU A 101 0.70 12.49 18.65
C GLU A 101 -0.72 13.04 18.79
N GLU A 102 -0.85 14.37 18.83
CA GLU A 102 -2.16 15.03 18.87
C GLU A 102 -3.00 14.67 17.64
N LYS A 103 -2.38 14.71 16.43
CA LYS A 103 -3.09 14.35 15.20
C LYS A 103 -3.51 12.88 15.20
N LEU A 104 -2.67 11.98 15.68
CA LEU A 104 -2.98 10.55 15.76
C LEU A 104 -4.17 10.24 16.67
N SER A 105 -4.34 10.99 17.76
CA SER A 105 -5.47 10.82 18.68
C SER A 105 -6.73 11.58 18.27
N SER A 106 -6.66 12.44 17.25
CA SER A 106 -7.82 13.21 16.77
C SER A 106 -8.85 12.34 16.05
N ILE A 107 -10.09 12.82 16.02
CA ILE A 107 -11.14 12.26 15.17
C ILE A 107 -11.05 12.91 13.79
N ILE A 108 -11.13 12.12 12.74
CA ILE A 108 -11.28 12.59 11.36
C ILE A 108 -12.70 12.35 10.87
N GLN A 109 -13.19 13.29 10.09
CA GLN A 109 -14.43 13.15 9.34
C GLN A 109 -14.11 13.07 7.85
N TYR A 110 -14.73 12.13 7.15
CA TYR A 110 -14.56 11.94 5.70
C TYR A 110 -15.84 11.43 5.05
N LYS A 111 -15.94 11.60 3.72
CA LYS A 111 -17.03 10.99 2.96
C LYS A 111 -16.56 9.67 2.33
N THR A 112 -17.42 8.66 2.44
CA THR A 112 -17.23 7.42 1.67
C THR A 112 -17.41 7.68 0.19
N THR A 113 -17.04 6.71 -0.66
CA THR A 113 -17.28 6.78 -2.11
C THR A 113 -18.77 6.81 -2.47
N LYS A 114 -19.65 6.45 -1.53
CA LYS A 114 -21.13 6.57 -1.64
C LYS A 114 -21.68 7.89 -1.08
N GLY A 115 -20.80 8.82 -0.69
CA GLY A 115 -21.20 10.13 -0.14
C GLY A 115 -21.60 10.12 1.34
N VAL A 116 -21.57 8.97 2.02
CA VAL A 116 -21.90 8.87 3.45
C VAL A 116 -20.78 9.47 4.29
N VAL A 117 -21.14 10.35 5.23
CA VAL A 117 -20.20 10.94 6.20
C VAL A 117 -19.88 9.89 7.28
N MET A 118 -18.61 9.72 7.56
CA MET A 118 -18.08 8.81 8.58
C MET A 118 -17.04 9.51 9.45
N GLU A 119 -16.89 9.01 10.67
CA GLU A 119 -15.91 9.47 11.64
C GLU A 119 -15.11 8.29 12.19
N ASN A 120 -13.81 8.48 12.33
CA ASN A 120 -12.92 7.49 12.95
C ASN A 120 -11.78 8.21 13.69
N VAL A 121 -11.16 7.53 14.64
CA VAL A 121 -9.91 8.00 15.21
C VAL A 121 -8.79 7.86 14.18
N PHE A 122 -7.98 8.88 14.02
CA PHE A 122 -6.96 8.97 12.97
C PHE A 122 -6.03 7.76 12.91
N TRP A 123 -5.44 7.35 14.06
CA TRP A 123 -4.53 6.20 14.07
C TRP A 123 -5.20 4.88 13.69
N GLN A 124 -6.52 4.72 13.95
CA GLN A 124 -7.26 3.52 13.55
C GLN A 124 -7.36 3.41 12.03
N VAL A 125 -7.53 4.55 11.35
CA VAL A 125 -7.52 4.61 9.88
C VAL A 125 -6.14 4.29 9.34
N MET A 126 -5.05 4.78 9.98
CA MET A 126 -3.69 4.39 9.61
C MET A 126 -3.48 2.88 9.77
N ALA A 127 -3.91 2.29 10.90
CA ALA A 127 -3.83 0.85 11.14
C ALA A 127 -4.65 0.05 10.10
N HIS A 128 -5.85 0.52 9.74
CA HIS A 128 -6.64 -0.08 8.67
C HIS A 128 -5.87 -0.09 7.35
N LEU A 129 -5.21 1.00 6.98
CA LEU A 129 -4.46 1.11 5.73
C LEU A 129 -3.33 0.06 5.65
N PHE A 130 -2.59 -0.16 6.74
CA PHE A 130 -1.54 -1.20 6.79
C PHE A 130 -2.12 -2.60 6.67
N ASN A 131 -3.22 -2.89 7.39
CA ASN A 131 -3.88 -4.18 7.33
C ASN A 131 -4.45 -4.48 5.93
N HIS A 132 -5.09 -3.49 5.32
CA HIS A 132 -5.59 -3.56 3.94
C HIS A 132 -4.46 -3.79 2.94
N GLY A 133 -3.34 -3.08 3.09
CA GLY A 133 -2.14 -3.31 2.28
C GLY A 133 -1.60 -4.73 2.41
N THR A 134 -1.59 -5.31 3.61
CA THR A 134 -1.16 -6.70 3.84
C THR A 134 -2.04 -7.69 3.10
N GLN A 135 -3.37 -7.51 3.12
CA GLN A 135 -4.30 -8.35 2.37
C GLN A 135 -3.96 -8.37 0.88
N HIS A 136 -3.86 -7.21 0.24
CA HIS A 136 -3.62 -7.13 -1.20
C HIS A 136 -2.19 -7.51 -1.61
N ARG A 137 -1.20 -7.32 -0.75
CA ARG A 137 0.14 -7.87 -0.96
C ARG A 137 0.14 -9.39 -0.94
N SER A 138 -0.63 -10.03 -0.05
CA SER A 138 -0.75 -11.48 -0.02
C SER A 138 -1.41 -12.03 -1.28
N GLU A 139 -2.46 -11.38 -1.77
CA GLU A 139 -3.10 -11.71 -3.05
C GLU A 139 -2.10 -11.58 -4.22
N ALA A 140 -1.37 -10.45 -4.29
CA ALA A 140 -0.37 -10.23 -5.32
C ALA A 140 0.79 -11.24 -5.24
N ALA A 141 1.26 -11.58 -4.03
CA ALA A 141 2.32 -12.56 -3.82
C ALA A 141 1.91 -13.96 -4.29
N ALA A 142 0.66 -14.36 -4.10
CA ALA A 142 0.13 -15.63 -4.59
C ALA A 142 0.19 -15.69 -6.12
N VAL A 143 -0.34 -14.67 -6.83
CA VAL A 143 -0.29 -14.58 -8.29
C VAL A 143 1.15 -14.58 -8.80
N LEU A 144 2.03 -13.79 -8.19
CA LEU A 144 3.44 -13.72 -8.57
C LEU A 144 4.14 -15.07 -8.40
N THR A 145 3.84 -15.80 -7.33
CA THR A 145 4.41 -17.12 -7.08
C THR A 145 3.95 -18.15 -8.12
N GLU A 146 2.66 -18.14 -8.47
CA GLU A 146 2.11 -18.98 -9.56
C GLU A 146 2.77 -18.68 -10.91
N LEU A 147 3.17 -17.43 -11.15
CA LEU A 147 3.89 -17.00 -12.35
C LEU A 147 5.42 -17.22 -12.27
N GLY A 148 5.92 -17.89 -11.23
CA GLY A 148 7.34 -18.15 -11.04
C GLY A 148 8.19 -16.96 -10.59
N GLN A 149 7.56 -15.88 -10.14
CA GLN A 149 8.18 -14.62 -9.70
C GLN A 149 7.85 -14.34 -8.23
N SER A 150 8.13 -15.28 -7.32
CA SER A 150 7.87 -15.10 -5.89
C SER A 150 8.57 -13.85 -5.34
N PRO A 151 7.88 -12.99 -4.56
CA PRO A 151 8.49 -11.85 -3.89
C PRO A 151 9.35 -12.26 -2.68
N GLY A 152 9.38 -13.55 -2.34
CA GLY A 152 9.94 -14.07 -1.09
C GLY A 152 9.05 -13.75 0.11
N ASP A 153 9.62 -13.88 1.30
CA ASP A 153 8.92 -13.63 2.54
C ASP A 153 8.71 -12.13 2.77
N ILE A 154 7.46 -11.73 2.99
CA ILE A 154 7.05 -10.32 3.20
C ILE A 154 6.48 -10.07 4.60
N ASP A 155 6.69 -10.97 5.55
CA ASP A 155 6.21 -10.83 6.92
C ASP A 155 6.90 -9.69 7.67
N LEU A 156 6.13 -9.06 8.57
CA LEU A 156 6.63 -8.00 9.43
C LEU A 156 7.85 -8.44 10.26
N ILE A 157 7.85 -9.68 10.76
CA ILE A 157 8.97 -10.17 11.58
C ILE A 157 10.27 -10.29 10.76
N VAL A 158 10.17 -10.61 9.48
CA VAL A 158 11.35 -10.66 8.58
C VAL A 158 11.91 -9.25 8.40
N PHE A 159 11.06 -8.27 8.11
CA PHE A 159 11.48 -6.88 8.06
C PHE A 159 12.19 -6.42 9.34
N LEU A 160 11.62 -6.72 10.52
CA LEU A 160 12.20 -6.32 11.80
C LEU A 160 13.58 -6.95 12.03
N ARG A 161 13.78 -8.22 11.66
CA ARG A 161 15.07 -8.91 11.75
C ARG A 161 16.11 -8.29 10.83
N GLU A 162 15.75 -7.99 9.57
CA GLU A 162 16.65 -7.30 8.63
C GLU A 162 17.10 -5.93 9.17
N GLN A 163 16.20 -5.17 9.84
CA GLN A 163 16.57 -3.89 10.46
C GLN A 163 17.58 -4.07 11.60
N THR A 164 17.44 -5.11 12.42
CA THR A 164 18.34 -5.39 13.55
C THR A 164 19.72 -5.81 13.07
N GLU A 165 19.81 -6.65 12.04
CA GLU A 165 21.10 -7.08 11.48
C GLU A 165 21.89 -5.93 10.82
N CYS A 166 21.18 -4.93 10.28
CA CYS A 166 21.83 -3.75 9.71
C CYS A 166 22.49 -2.87 10.80
N ILE A 167 21.87 -2.80 11.99
CA ILE A 167 22.38 -2.02 13.13
C ILE A 167 23.62 -2.70 13.76
N THR A 168 23.67 -4.02 13.77
CA THR A 168 24.79 -4.77 14.40
C THR A 168 26.02 -4.89 13.51
N LYS A 169 25.93 -4.54 12.21
CA LYS A 169 27.04 -4.59 11.24
C LYS A 169 27.62 -3.21 10.91
N SER A 170 27.05 -2.14 11.47
CA SER A 170 27.53 -0.74 11.35
C SER A 170 28.24 -0.29 12.61
#